data_6ae1801410bff23633f6eb951b887061
#
_entry.id   6ae1801410bff23633f6eb951b887061
#
_cell.length_a   1.000
_cell.length_b   1.000
_cell.length_c   1.000
_cell.angle_alpha   90.00
_cell.angle_beta   90.00
_cell.angle_gamma   90.00
#
_symmetry.space_group_name_H-M   'P 1'
#
loop_
_entity.id
_entity.type
_entity.pdbx_description
1 polymer ?
#
loop_
_entity_poly.entity_id
_entity_poly.type
_entity_poly.pdbx_seq_one_letter_code
_entity_poly.pdbx_strand_id
1 'polypeptide(L)'
;MHKDHYENLFYVCSGKKEFVLCPPADALFLHEDDFHSGTFCPIRRQCTDSESEDQHGPSWVVVADDKQDDGEDNPCKTKWIEPDILKCLDNGDNEFPLLSKAHPVKIIVSEGEMLYIPSLWYHRVTQTCEAVGVNYWFDMKFDGPNWVYFNFLQNCKRSNREN
;
A
#
# COMPACT_ATOMS: atom_id res chain seq x y z
N MET A 1 -2.67 -0.73 -2.97
CA MET A 1 -2.52 -1.74 -1.90
C MET A 1 -1.11 -2.28 -1.92
N HIS A 2 -0.51 -2.57 -0.76
CA HIS A 2 0.86 -3.10 -0.63
C HIS A 2 0.93 -4.10 0.55
N LYS A 3 2.10 -4.68 0.78
CA LYS A 3 2.41 -5.52 1.94
C LYS A 3 3.74 -5.08 2.55
N ASP A 4 3.90 -5.37 3.83
CA ASP A 4 5.13 -5.11 4.59
C ASP A 4 5.70 -6.40 5.18
N HIS A 5 6.99 -6.36 5.53
CA HIS A 5 7.68 -7.43 6.26
C HIS A 5 7.60 -7.24 7.78
N TYR A 6 6.62 -6.47 8.25
CA TYR A 6 6.41 -6.14 9.66
C TYR A 6 5.12 -6.77 10.18
N GLU A 7 5.16 -7.21 11.42
CA GLU A 7 3.98 -7.38 12.24
C GLU A 7 3.52 -5.99 12.68
N ASN A 8 2.27 -5.62 12.41
CA ASN A 8 1.78 -4.27 12.62
C ASN A 8 0.60 -4.27 13.60
N LEU A 9 0.75 -3.53 14.71
CA LEU A 9 -0.36 -3.19 15.61
C LEU A 9 -0.78 -1.74 15.32
N PHE A 10 -1.96 -1.58 14.76
CA PHE A 10 -2.53 -0.28 14.43
C PHE A 10 -3.60 0.11 15.44
N TYR A 11 -3.38 1.17 16.20
CA TYR A 11 -4.33 1.71 17.19
C TYR A 11 -4.94 3.01 16.67
N VAL A 12 -6.26 3.16 16.74
CA VAL A 12 -6.98 4.39 16.39
C VAL A 12 -7.22 5.21 17.66
N CYS A 13 -6.50 6.33 17.78
CA CYS A 13 -6.62 7.25 18.90
C CYS A 13 -7.86 8.14 18.80
N SER A 14 -8.26 8.50 17.57
CA SER A 14 -9.44 9.33 17.31
C SER A 14 -9.96 9.09 15.90
N GLY A 15 -11.27 9.20 15.71
CA GLY A 15 -11.93 8.99 14.43
C GLY A 15 -12.05 7.52 14.05
N LYS A 16 -11.93 7.22 12.76
CA LYS A 16 -11.99 5.84 12.25
C LYS A 16 -11.17 5.68 10.97
N LYS A 17 -10.69 4.46 10.73
CA LYS A 17 -10.00 4.07 9.49
C LYS A 17 -10.59 2.79 8.92
N GLU A 18 -10.65 2.73 7.60
CA GLU A 18 -11.08 1.56 6.84
C GLU A 18 -9.85 0.81 6.34
N PHE A 19 -9.82 -0.48 6.56
CA PHE A 19 -8.79 -1.38 6.07
C PHE A 19 -9.40 -2.38 5.09
N VAL A 20 -8.69 -2.63 4.01
CA VAL A 20 -8.94 -3.78 3.13
C VAL A 20 -7.71 -4.65 3.20
N LEU A 21 -7.88 -5.89 3.63
CA LEU A 21 -6.80 -6.86 3.85
C LEU A 21 -6.97 -8.05 2.91
N CYS A 22 -5.86 -8.54 2.35
CA CYS A 22 -5.83 -9.83 1.66
C CYS A 22 -4.71 -10.70 2.25
N PRO A 23 -4.94 -12.01 2.42
CA PRO A 23 -3.93 -12.90 2.96
C PRO A 23 -2.76 -13.08 1.97
N PRO A 24 -1.56 -13.46 2.44
CA PRO A 24 -0.41 -13.77 1.58
C PRO A 24 -0.70 -14.85 0.52
N ALA A 25 -1.63 -15.76 0.79
CA ALA A 25 -2.08 -16.79 -0.15
C ALA A 25 -2.68 -16.21 -1.43
N ASP A 26 -3.24 -15.01 -1.37
CA ASP A 26 -3.83 -14.32 -2.54
C ASP A 26 -2.78 -13.68 -3.46
N ALA A 27 -1.48 -13.78 -3.14
CA ALA A 27 -0.39 -13.17 -3.91
C ALA A 27 -0.45 -13.44 -5.42
N LEU A 28 -0.96 -14.62 -5.82
CA LEU A 28 -1.09 -15.03 -7.22
C LEU A 28 -2.26 -14.31 -7.95
N PHE A 29 -3.19 -13.73 -7.21
CA PHE A 29 -4.43 -13.16 -7.75
C PHE A 29 -4.43 -11.62 -7.76
N LEU A 30 -3.53 -10.99 -7.00
CA LEU A 30 -3.59 -9.56 -6.69
C LEU A 30 -2.94 -8.64 -7.73
N HIS A 31 -2.43 -9.14 -8.84
CA HIS A 31 -1.83 -8.32 -9.91
C HIS A 31 -0.78 -7.30 -9.40
N GLU A 32 0.04 -7.72 -8.41
CA GLU A 32 1.14 -6.90 -7.91
C GLU A 32 2.19 -6.68 -9.00
N ASP A 33 2.59 -5.42 -9.22
CA ASP A 33 3.61 -5.03 -10.20
C ASP A 33 4.59 -3.99 -9.63
N ASP A 34 5.62 -3.65 -10.41
CA ASP A 34 6.65 -2.68 -10.03
C ASP A 34 6.29 -1.30 -10.56
N PHE A 35 6.16 -0.32 -9.67
CA PHE A 35 5.87 1.06 -9.98
C PHE A 35 7.01 1.97 -9.55
N HIS A 36 7.23 3.06 -10.28
CA HIS A 36 8.16 4.09 -9.87
C HIS A 36 7.66 4.77 -8.61
N SER A 37 8.53 4.89 -7.60
CA SER A 37 8.20 5.63 -6.39
C SER A 37 8.39 7.13 -6.60
N GLY A 38 7.63 7.93 -5.86
CA GLY A 38 7.71 9.38 -5.89
C GLY A 38 7.15 10.00 -4.61
N THR A 39 7.74 11.13 -4.24
CA THR A 39 7.38 11.87 -3.03
C THR A 39 6.59 13.12 -3.38
N PHE A 40 5.51 13.38 -2.63
CA PHE A 40 4.78 14.65 -2.72
C PHE A 40 5.60 15.76 -2.06
N CYS A 41 6.00 16.75 -2.86
CA CYS A 41 6.73 17.93 -2.40
C CYS A 41 5.84 19.17 -2.49
N PRO A 42 5.82 20.05 -1.45
CA PRO A 42 5.10 21.31 -1.54
C PRO A 42 5.81 22.24 -2.52
N ILE A 43 5.06 22.87 -3.42
CA ILE A 43 5.58 23.92 -4.28
C ILE A 43 5.75 25.17 -3.42
N ARG A 44 7.00 25.55 -3.12
CA ARG A 44 7.29 26.83 -2.48
C ARG A 44 7.10 27.94 -3.52
N ARG A 45 6.00 28.68 -3.44
CA ARG A 45 5.87 29.94 -4.17
C ARG A 45 6.89 30.91 -3.60
N GLN A 46 7.74 31.50 -4.45
CA GLN A 46 8.51 32.67 -4.03
C GLN A 46 7.50 33.79 -3.77
N CYS A 47 7.50 34.30 -2.54
CA CYS A 47 6.71 35.45 -2.16
C CYS A 47 7.22 36.66 -2.98
N THR A 48 6.54 37.00 -4.05
CA THR A 48 6.61 38.33 -4.63
C THR A 48 5.60 39.17 -3.87
N ASP A 49 6.06 40.31 -3.34
CA ASP A 49 5.33 41.23 -2.48
C ASP A 49 4.07 41.80 -3.21
N SER A 50 3.00 41.04 -3.20
CA SER A 50 1.65 41.53 -3.48
C SER A 50 0.66 40.69 -2.69
N GLU A 51 0.10 41.32 -1.67
CA GLU A 51 -0.97 40.81 -0.82
C GLU A 51 -2.21 40.47 -1.66
N SER A 52 -2.32 39.23 -2.07
CA SER A 52 -3.61 38.61 -2.35
C SER A 52 -3.67 37.32 -1.54
N GLU A 53 -4.53 37.30 -0.51
CA GLU A 53 -4.89 36.09 0.24
C GLU A 53 -5.46 35.05 -0.75
N ASP A 54 -4.59 34.24 -1.29
CA ASP A 54 -4.95 33.09 -2.13
C ASP A 54 -5.62 32.04 -1.25
N GLN A 55 -6.94 31.89 -1.36
CA GLN A 55 -7.78 30.88 -0.69
C GLN A 55 -7.46 29.44 -1.16
N HIS A 56 -6.38 29.23 -1.89
CA HIS A 56 -5.95 27.90 -2.35
C HIS A 56 -4.80 27.42 -1.48
N GLY A 57 -5.01 26.30 -0.80
CA GLY A 57 -3.99 25.63 0.00
C GLY A 57 -2.70 25.31 -0.79
N PRO A 58 -1.67 24.78 -0.14
CA PRO A 58 -0.39 24.52 -0.77
C PRO A 58 -0.55 23.62 -2.00
N SER A 59 -0.01 24.05 -3.13
CA SER A 59 0.09 23.21 -4.32
C SER A 59 1.17 22.16 -4.12
N TRP A 60 0.93 20.93 -4.54
CA TRP A 60 1.84 19.80 -4.41
C TRP A 60 2.27 19.31 -5.78
N VAL A 61 3.50 18.84 -5.89
CA VAL A 61 4.05 18.17 -7.07
C VAL A 61 4.60 16.82 -6.64
N VAL A 62 4.45 15.81 -7.48
CA VAL A 62 5.11 14.52 -7.28
C VAL A 62 6.49 14.60 -7.92
N VAL A 63 7.52 14.40 -7.12
CA VAL A 63 8.91 14.30 -7.55
C VAL A 63 9.29 12.83 -7.49
N ALA A 64 9.79 12.30 -8.61
CA ALA A 64 10.30 10.93 -8.63
C ALA A 64 11.44 10.78 -7.62
N ASP A 65 11.45 9.68 -6.89
CA ASP A 65 12.52 9.39 -5.93
C ASP A 65 13.81 9.11 -6.73
N ASP A 66 14.91 9.65 -6.23
CA ASP A 66 16.22 9.45 -6.83
C ASP A 66 16.62 7.97 -6.76
N LYS A 67 17.50 7.60 -7.69
CA LYS A 67 18.05 6.25 -7.81
C LYS A 67 18.66 5.80 -6.48
N GLN A 68 18.43 4.55 -6.09
CA GLN A 68 19.23 3.93 -5.04
C GLN A 68 20.69 3.86 -5.49
N ASP A 69 21.62 4.11 -4.56
CA ASP A 69 23.08 4.21 -4.77
C ASP A 69 23.73 2.81 -4.95
N ASP A 70 23.04 1.91 -5.68
CA ASP A 70 23.51 0.55 -5.99
C ASP A 70 24.31 0.46 -7.31
N GLY A 71 24.58 1.62 -7.93
CA GLY A 71 25.40 1.73 -9.15
C GLY A 71 24.71 1.31 -10.43
N GLU A 72 23.47 0.86 -10.38
CA GLU A 72 22.64 0.60 -11.55
C GLU A 72 21.72 1.80 -11.85
N ASP A 73 21.59 2.13 -13.13
CA ASP A 73 20.75 3.25 -13.64
C ASP A 73 19.23 2.93 -13.51
N ASN A 74 18.83 2.31 -12.40
CA ASN A 74 17.47 1.84 -12.19
C ASN A 74 16.72 2.81 -11.26
N PRO A 75 15.60 3.41 -11.71
CA PRO A 75 14.79 4.27 -10.84
C PRO A 75 14.23 3.45 -9.66
N CYS A 76 14.08 4.09 -8.51
CA CYS A 76 13.51 3.45 -7.33
C CYS A 76 12.11 2.90 -7.65
N LYS A 77 11.93 1.59 -7.51
CA LYS A 77 10.66 0.90 -7.77
C LYS A 77 10.11 0.31 -6.50
N THR A 78 8.80 0.38 -6.36
CA THR A 78 8.07 -0.26 -5.28
C THR A 78 7.02 -1.21 -5.83
N LYS A 79 6.79 -2.32 -5.12
CA LYS A 79 5.72 -3.26 -5.48
C LYS A 79 4.38 -2.74 -4.99
N TRP A 80 3.44 -2.64 -5.92
CA TRP A 80 2.11 -2.11 -5.65
C TRP A 80 1.03 -2.90 -6.36
N ILE A 81 -0.17 -2.91 -5.79
CA ILE A 81 -1.38 -3.44 -6.41
C ILE A 81 -2.25 -2.25 -6.74
N GLU A 82 -2.34 -1.95 -8.05
CA GLU A 82 -3.05 -0.80 -8.58
C GLU A 82 -4.58 -0.91 -8.45
N PRO A 83 -5.22 -2.03 -8.87
CA PRO A 83 -6.66 -2.11 -8.90
C PRO A 83 -7.30 -1.95 -7.52
N ASP A 84 -8.47 -1.32 -7.50
CA ASP A 84 -9.33 -1.30 -6.32
C ASP A 84 -10.09 -2.63 -6.23
N ILE A 85 -9.57 -3.54 -5.42
CA ILE A 85 -10.06 -4.92 -5.34
C ILE A 85 -11.56 -4.98 -5.05
N LEU A 86 -12.08 -4.16 -4.15
CA LEU A 86 -13.50 -4.19 -3.81
C LEU A 86 -14.37 -3.73 -4.99
N LYS A 87 -13.97 -2.66 -5.68
CA LYS A 87 -14.68 -2.19 -6.87
C LYS A 87 -14.63 -3.20 -8.02
N CYS A 88 -13.46 -3.82 -8.23
CA CYS A 88 -13.31 -4.85 -9.27
C CYS A 88 -14.20 -6.07 -9.01
N LEU A 89 -14.31 -6.50 -7.74
CA LEU A 89 -15.19 -7.61 -7.36
C LEU A 89 -16.68 -7.27 -7.53
N ASP A 90 -17.06 -6.05 -7.14
CA ASP A 90 -18.46 -5.59 -7.25
C ASP A 90 -18.92 -5.43 -8.71
N ASN A 91 -18.02 -4.96 -9.59
CA ASN A 91 -18.35 -4.62 -10.98
C ASN A 91 -18.03 -5.73 -11.98
N GLY A 92 -17.35 -6.80 -11.57
CA GLY A 92 -16.93 -7.88 -12.47
C GLY A 92 -15.89 -7.43 -13.49
N ASP A 93 -14.76 -6.87 -13.01
CA ASP A 93 -13.72 -6.32 -13.86
C ASP A 93 -13.04 -7.38 -14.74
N ASN A 94 -13.05 -7.14 -16.05
CA ASN A 94 -12.42 -8.04 -17.03
C ASN A 94 -10.92 -7.76 -17.22
N GLU A 95 -10.43 -6.61 -16.80
CA GLU A 95 -9.01 -6.25 -16.91
C GLU A 95 -8.15 -7.07 -15.94
N PHE A 96 -8.69 -7.36 -14.74
CA PHE A 96 -8.00 -8.12 -13.69
C PHE A 96 -8.74 -9.39 -13.30
N PRO A 97 -8.87 -10.38 -14.19
CA PRO A 97 -9.78 -11.54 -14.01
C PRO A 97 -9.42 -12.42 -12.80
N LEU A 98 -8.15 -12.44 -12.39
CA LEU A 98 -7.71 -13.23 -11.23
C LEU A 98 -8.18 -12.65 -9.90
N LEU A 99 -8.53 -11.37 -9.83
CA LEU A 99 -9.03 -10.75 -8.60
C LEU A 99 -10.31 -11.41 -8.09
N SER A 100 -11.10 -12.02 -8.97
CA SER A 100 -12.30 -12.78 -8.59
C SER A 100 -12.01 -13.98 -7.68
N LYS A 101 -10.74 -14.41 -7.58
CA LYS A 101 -10.28 -15.50 -6.71
C LYS A 101 -9.65 -14.99 -5.41
N ALA A 102 -9.50 -13.68 -5.23
CA ALA A 102 -8.96 -13.09 -4.01
C ALA A 102 -10.02 -13.10 -2.89
N HIS A 103 -9.53 -13.06 -1.64
CA HIS A 103 -10.36 -13.13 -0.43
C HIS A 103 -10.19 -11.86 0.42
N PRO A 104 -10.59 -10.68 -0.07
CA PRO A 104 -10.44 -9.44 0.68
C PRO A 104 -11.35 -9.41 1.90
N VAL A 105 -10.82 -8.90 2.99
CA VAL A 105 -11.57 -8.61 4.21
C VAL A 105 -11.59 -7.11 4.43
N LYS A 106 -12.79 -6.52 4.52
CA LYS A 106 -12.97 -5.11 4.83
C LYS A 106 -13.25 -4.95 6.32
N ILE A 107 -12.48 -4.09 6.98
CA ILE A 107 -12.55 -3.83 8.43
C ILE A 107 -12.61 -2.32 8.64
N ILE A 108 -13.51 -1.88 9.54
CA ILE A 108 -13.52 -0.51 10.06
C ILE A 108 -13.00 -0.58 11.48
N VAL A 109 -11.95 0.19 11.76
CA VAL A 109 -11.36 0.34 13.09
C VAL A 109 -11.72 1.72 13.61
N SER A 110 -12.44 1.78 14.73
CA SER A 110 -12.94 2.99 15.36
C SER A 110 -12.01 3.44 16.49
N GLU A 111 -12.27 4.63 17.01
CA GLU A 111 -11.58 5.17 18.18
C GLU A 111 -11.53 4.17 19.34
N GLY A 112 -10.36 3.99 19.93
CA GLY A 112 -10.13 3.05 21.03
C GLY A 112 -9.90 1.59 20.59
N GLU A 113 -10.06 1.28 19.31
CA GLU A 113 -9.83 -0.07 18.79
C GLU A 113 -8.42 -0.24 18.23
N MET A 114 -7.95 -1.48 18.24
CA MET A 114 -6.66 -1.88 17.70
C MET A 114 -6.82 -3.00 16.67
N LEU A 115 -6.11 -2.90 15.56
CA LEU A 115 -6.05 -3.93 14.53
C LEU A 115 -4.63 -4.51 14.50
N TYR A 116 -4.53 -5.83 14.58
CA TYR A 116 -3.31 -6.54 14.27
C TYR A 116 -3.32 -6.95 12.79
N ILE A 117 -2.29 -6.52 12.06
CA ILE A 117 -2.05 -6.90 10.68
C ILE A 117 -0.79 -7.77 10.66
N PRO A 118 -0.91 -9.08 10.40
CA PRO A 118 0.26 -9.95 10.34
C PRO A 118 1.20 -9.55 9.20
N SER A 119 2.47 -9.86 9.34
CA SER A 119 3.46 -9.68 8.28
C SER A 119 3.02 -10.34 6.97
N LEU A 120 3.42 -9.76 5.83
CA LEU A 120 3.10 -10.20 4.48
C LEU A 120 1.61 -10.11 4.07
N TRP A 121 0.72 -9.67 4.96
CA TRP A 121 -0.65 -9.38 4.57
C TRP A 121 -0.70 -8.13 3.71
N TYR A 122 -1.36 -8.25 2.57
CA TYR A 122 -1.63 -7.11 1.70
C TYR A 122 -2.69 -6.23 2.34
N HIS A 123 -2.44 -4.92 2.36
CA HIS A 123 -3.38 -4.00 2.98
C HIS A 123 -3.47 -2.67 2.25
N ARG A 124 -4.67 -2.08 2.31
CA ARG A 124 -4.96 -0.70 1.92
C ARG A 124 -5.67 -0.04 3.09
N VAL A 125 -5.24 1.16 3.44
CA VAL A 125 -5.87 1.97 4.50
C VAL A 125 -6.51 3.18 3.86
N THR A 126 -7.79 3.40 4.16
CA THR A 126 -8.54 4.56 3.69
C THR A 126 -9.01 5.39 4.88
N GLN A 127 -8.83 6.69 4.78
CA GLN A 127 -9.31 7.65 5.76
C GLN A 127 -10.52 8.39 5.19
N THR A 128 -11.69 8.21 5.83
CA THR A 128 -12.96 8.80 5.39
C THR A 128 -13.39 10.00 6.25
N CYS A 129 -12.65 10.29 7.32
CA CYS A 129 -12.83 11.43 8.22
C CYS A 129 -11.50 11.81 8.84
N GLU A 130 -11.45 12.91 9.58
CA GLU A 130 -10.28 13.21 10.43
C GLU A 130 -10.03 12.04 11.39
N ALA A 131 -8.80 11.55 11.44
CA ALA A 131 -8.45 10.43 12.28
C ALA A 131 -6.97 10.50 12.68
N VAL A 132 -6.70 10.09 13.91
CA VAL A 132 -5.35 9.93 14.45
C VAL A 132 -5.14 8.46 14.78
N GLY A 133 -4.06 7.89 14.29
CA GLY A 133 -3.69 6.51 14.58
C GLY A 133 -2.18 6.37 14.84
N VAL A 134 -1.82 5.32 15.56
CA VAL A 134 -0.44 4.98 15.88
C VAL A 134 -0.15 3.56 15.43
N ASN A 135 0.94 3.38 14.71
CA ASN A 135 1.45 2.07 14.31
C ASN A 135 2.59 1.65 15.23
N TYR A 136 2.58 0.38 15.60
CA TYR A 136 3.69 -0.30 16.24
C TYR A 136 4.16 -1.42 15.32
N TRP A 137 5.36 -1.30 14.74
CA TRP A 137 5.93 -2.27 13.83
C TRP A 137 6.99 -3.12 14.53
N PHE A 138 6.92 -4.42 14.29
CA PHE A 138 7.90 -5.40 14.77
C PHE A 138 8.40 -6.21 13.58
N ASP A 139 9.69 -6.50 13.56
CA ASP A 139 10.29 -7.30 12.50
C ASP A 139 9.68 -8.71 12.46
N MET A 140 9.38 -9.18 11.26
CA MET A 140 9.00 -10.58 11.07
C MET A 140 10.23 -11.51 11.18
N LYS A 141 9.97 -12.79 11.39
CA LYS A 141 11.01 -13.82 11.33
C LYS A 141 11.19 -14.28 9.88
N PHE A 142 12.35 -14.00 9.29
CA PHE A 142 12.71 -14.38 7.91
C PHE A 142 13.14 -15.84 7.76
N ASP A 143 13.23 -16.60 8.85
CA ASP A 143 13.51 -18.04 8.90
C ASP A 143 12.23 -18.87 9.19
N GLY A 144 11.09 -18.20 9.34
CA GLY A 144 9.82 -18.84 9.67
C GLY A 144 9.09 -19.45 8.47
N PRO A 145 8.12 -20.35 8.72
CA PRO A 145 7.36 -21.03 7.66
C PRO A 145 6.57 -20.08 6.78
N ASN A 146 6.09 -18.96 7.31
CA ASN A 146 5.34 -17.95 6.55
C ASN A 146 6.21 -17.32 5.46
N TRP A 147 7.49 -17.02 5.77
CA TRP A 147 8.43 -16.48 4.81
C TRP A 147 8.77 -17.49 3.71
N VAL A 148 9.02 -18.73 4.08
CA VAL A 148 9.30 -19.81 3.12
C VAL A 148 8.12 -20.04 2.17
N TYR A 149 6.90 -20.11 2.72
CA TYR A 149 5.69 -20.27 1.94
C TYR A 149 5.44 -19.09 1.00
N PHE A 150 5.62 -17.87 1.49
CA PHE A 150 5.45 -16.66 0.68
C PHE A 150 6.44 -16.62 -0.49
N ASN A 151 7.71 -16.94 -0.26
CA ASN A 151 8.72 -17.03 -1.34
C ASN A 151 8.36 -18.10 -2.37
N PHE A 152 7.84 -19.23 -1.93
CA PHE A 152 7.36 -20.27 -2.85
C PHE A 152 6.24 -19.72 -3.76
N LEU A 153 5.25 -19.03 -3.21
CA LEU A 153 4.16 -18.40 -3.99
C LEU A 153 4.70 -17.35 -4.98
N GLN A 154 5.66 -16.52 -4.58
CA GLN A 154 6.28 -15.53 -5.47
C GLN A 154 7.02 -16.18 -6.63
N ASN A 155 7.70 -17.30 -6.41
CA ASN A 155 8.37 -18.06 -7.46
C ASN A 155 7.35 -18.69 -8.44
N CYS A 156 6.23 -19.22 -7.95
CA CYS A 156 5.14 -19.70 -8.80
C CYS A 156 4.59 -18.57 -9.70
N LYS A 157 4.45 -17.35 -9.16
CA LYS A 157 3.99 -16.19 -9.93
C LYS A 157 4.94 -15.83 -11.07
N ARG A 158 6.26 -15.87 -10.84
CA ARG A 158 7.28 -15.58 -11.87
C ARG A 158 7.21 -16.60 -13.00
N SER A 159 7.16 -17.88 -12.69
CA SER A 159 7.10 -18.96 -13.71
C SER A 159 5.87 -18.87 -14.61
N ASN A 160 4.75 -18.36 -14.11
CA ASN A 160 3.52 -18.18 -14.91
C ASN A 160 3.55 -16.92 -15.80
N ARG A 161 4.48 -15.98 -15.58
CA ARG A 161 4.64 -14.78 -16.43
C ARG A 161 5.60 -15.01 -17.61
N GLU A 162 6.44 -16.03 -17.52
CA GLU A 162 7.46 -16.36 -18.53
C GLU A 162 6.95 -17.36 -19.60
N ASN A 163 5.77 -17.91 -19.41
CA ASN A 163 5.09 -18.78 -20.36
C ASN A 163 3.90 -18.07 -21.04
#